data_b84203d4c360f9e3e9c7acf4cc535f93
#
_entry.id   b84203d4c360f9e3e9c7acf4cc535f93
#
_cell.length_a   1.000
_cell.length_b   1.000
_cell.length_c   1.000
_cell.angle_alpha   90.00
_cell.angle_beta   90.00
_cell.angle_gamma   90.00
#
_symmetry.space_group_name_H-M   'P 1'
#
loop_
_entity.id
_entity.type
_entity.pdbx_description
1 polymer ?
#
loop_
_entity_poly.entity_id
_entity_poly.type
_entity_poly.pdbx_seq_one_letter_code
_entity_poly.pdbx_strand_id
1 'polypeptide(L)'
;MKANVIGSGIGGISAAIRLRNMGFNVNVFEKNKNPGGKLNTFKLGDYRFDAGPSLFTMPNLVDELFTMSGENPRNFFKYKKKDIHCKYYWDDGTKFTAFSDKQKFLNEAKEKFKVEDKLLTNYFLKARKKYELTKNIFLNKSLHKLSTYTNTVSYTHLTLPTSYA
;
A
#
# COMPACT_ATOMS: atom_id res chain seq x y z
N MET A 1 -28.12 -1.65 -15.70
CA MET A 1 -27.01 -2.00 -16.62
C MET A 1 -26.31 -3.25 -16.12
N LYS A 2 -25.66 -4.03 -17.02
CA LYS A 2 -24.88 -5.23 -16.65
C LYS A 2 -23.38 -4.92 -16.84
N ALA A 3 -22.53 -5.46 -15.98
CA ALA A 3 -21.08 -5.38 -16.08
C ALA A 3 -20.45 -6.75 -15.83
N ASN A 4 -19.41 -7.07 -16.59
CA ASN A 4 -18.62 -8.28 -16.40
C ASN A 4 -17.19 -7.87 -15.98
N VAL A 5 -16.71 -8.42 -14.88
CA VAL A 5 -15.35 -8.23 -14.36
C VAL A 5 -14.59 -9.54 -14.57
N ILE A 6 -13.47 -9.47 -15.25
CA ILE A 6 -12.61 -10.64 -15.51
C ILE A 6 -11.44 -10.60 -14.55
N GLY A 7 -11.35 -11.62 -13.71
CA GLY A 7 -10.36 -11.77 -12.63
C GLY A 7 -10.86 -11.25 -11.29
N SER A 8 -10.71 -12.08 -10.26
CA SER A 8 -11.09 -11.79 -8.87
C SER A 8 -9.88 -11.53 -7.96
N GLY A 9 -8.83 -10.92 -8.50
CA GLY A 9 -7.78 -10.30 -7.68
C GLY A 9 -8.31 -9.05 -6.97
N ILE A 10 -7.50 -8.42 -6.10
CA ILE A 10 -7.91 -7.22 -5.33
C ILE A 10 -8.50 -6.13 -6.23
N GLY A 11 -7.87 -5.87 -7.38
CA GLY A 11 -8.37 -4.87 -8.33
C GLY A 11 -9.73 -5.21 -8.91
N GLY A 12 -9.93 -6.47 -9.32
CA GLY A 12 -11.20 -6.94 -9.88
C GLY A 12 -12.32 -6.92 -8.84
N ILE A 13 -12.05 -7.39 -7.63
CA ILE A 13 -13.02 -7.36 -6.52
C ILE A 13 -13.39 -5.91 -6.18
N SER A 14 -12.41 -5.02 -6.06
CA SER A 14 -12.63 -3.59 -5.79
C SER A 14 -13.48 -2.93 -6.88
N ALA A 15 -13.21 -3.22 -8.16
CA ALA A 15 -14.01 -2.72 -9.28
C ALA A 15 -15.44 -3.26 -9.24
N ALA A 16 -15.61 -4.54 -8.97
CA ALA A 16 -16.93 -5.19 -8.87
C ALA A 16 -17.79 -4.55 -7.77
N ILE A 17 -17.23 -4.33 -6.58
CA ILE A 17 -17.91 -3.69 -5.45
C ILE A 17 -18.33 -2.26 -5.84
N ARG A 18 -17.43 -1.46 -6.43
CA ARG A 18 -17.73 -0.09 -6.84
C ARG A 18 -18.81 -0.04 -7.91
N LEU A 19 -18.73 -0.91 -8.92
CA LEU A 19 -19.77 -1.01 -9.96
C LEU A 19 -21.13 -1.42 -9.37
N ARG A 20 -21.12 -2.35 -8.41
CA ARG A 20 -22.36 -2.75 -7.73
C ARG A 20 -22.99 -1.58 -6.98
N ASN A 21 -22.20 -0.80 -6.26
CA ASN A 21 -22.66 0.41 -5.56
C ASN A 21 -23.16 1.51 -6.52
N MET A 22 -22.70 1.49 -7.78
CA MET A 22 -23.21 2.36 -8.85
C MET A 22 -24.50 1.83 -9.51
N GLY A 23 -25.08 0.72 -9.00
CA GLY A 23 -26.33 0.14 -9.49
C GLY A 23 -26.18 -0.85 -10.64
N PHE A 24 -24.96 -1.26 -11.00
CA PHE A 24 -24.77 -2.31 -12.02
C PHE A 24 -25.11 -3.69 -11.46
N ASN A 25 -25.65 -4.56 -12.33
CA ASN A 25 -25.67 -6.00 -12.09
C ASN A 25 -24.32 -6.57 -12.54
N VAL A 26 -23.51 -7.03 -11.59
CA VAL A 26 -22.10 -7.38 -11.83
C VAL A 26 -21.89 -8.88 -11.76
N ASN A 27 -21.25 -9.43 -12.80
CA ASN A 27 -20.72 -10.79 -12.81
C ASN A 27 -19.21 -10.73 -12.72
N VAL A 28 -18.60 -11.58 -11.88
CA VAL A 28 -17.15 -11.72 -11.75
C VAL A 28 -16.75 -13.10 -12.25
N PHE A 29 -15.81 -13.15 -13.20
CA PHE A 29 -15.27 -14.38 -13.77
C PHE A 29 -13.83 -14.57 -13.31
N GLU A 30 -13.55 -15.73 -12.71
CA GLU A 30 -12.21 -16.12 -12.24
C GLU A 30 -11.83 -17.47 -12.84
N LYS A 31 -10.64 -17.57 -13.41
CA LYS A 31 -10.16 -18.82 -14.00
C LYS A 31 -9.56 -19.77 -12.95
N ASN A 32 -9.07 -19.25 -11.84
CA ASN A 32 -8.48 -20.04 -10.77
C ASN A 32 -9.58 -20.54 -9.82
N LYS A 33 -9.27 -21.60 -9.08
CA LYS A 33 -10.19 -22.21 -8.12
C LYS A 33 -10.61 -21.23 -7.00
N ASN A 34 -9.70 -20.35 -6.58
CA ASN A 34 -9.91 -19.42 -5.49
C ASN A 34 -9.76 -17.97 -5.98
N PRO A 35 -10.55 -17.02 -5.44
CA PRO A 35 -10.34 -15.59 -5.64
C PRO A 35 -9.09 -15.12 -4.90
N GLY A 36 -8.64 -13.89 -5.21
CA GLY A 36 -7.53 -13.22 -4.51
C GLY A 36 -6.36 -12.87 -5.42
N GLY A 37 -6.19 -13.56 -6.54
CA GLY A 37 -5.09 -13.30 -7.48
C GLY A 37 -3.72 -13.54 -6.82
N LYS A 38 -2.92 -12.48 -6.65
CA LYS A 38 -1.62 -12.56 -5.96
C LYS A 38 -1.73 -12.76 -4.45
N LEU A 39 -2.88 -12.49 -3.83
CA LEU A 39 -3.18 -12.87 -2.45
C LEU A 39 -3.67 -14.31 -2.47
N ASN A 40 -2.76 -15.24 -2.34
CA ASN A 40 -3.05 -16.66 -2.44
C ASN A 40 -2.40 -17.43 -1.29
N THR A 41 -2.83 -18.67 -1.12
CA THR A 41 -2.24 -19.60 -0.17
C THR A 41 -2.00 -20.93 -0.86
N PHE A 42 -0.97 -21.64 -0.43
CA PHE A 42 -0.74 -23.02 -0.86
C PHE A 42 -0.42 -23.91 0.33
N LYS A 43 -0.63 -25.20 0.16
CA LYS A 43 -0.24 -26.20 1.14
C LYS A 43 0.92 -27.03 0.62
N LEU A 44 1.86 -27.36 1.53
CA LEU A 44 2.94 -28.31 1.30
C LEU A 44 2.91 -29.31 2.46
N GLY A 45 2.41 -30.52 2.20
CA GLY A 45 2.08 -31.46 3.25
C GLY A 45 1.01 -30.88 4.17
N ASP A 46 1.23 -30.91 5.47
CA ASP A 46 0.31 -30.38 6.49
C ASP A 46 0.48 -28.87 6.74
N TYR A 47 1.46 -28.24 6.11
CA TYR A 47 1.74 -26.83 6.31
C TYR A 47 1.02 -25.95 5.29
N ARG A 48 0.47 -24.84 5.78
CA ARG A 48 -0.14 -23.79 4.96
C ARG A 48 0.80 -22.58 4.88
N PHE A 49 1.04 -22.10 3.67
CA PHE A 49 1.84 -20.92 3.38
C PHE A 49 1.01 -19.85 2.71
N ASP A 50 1.20 -18.61 3.13
CA ASP A 50 0.68 -17.44 2.42
C ASP A 50 1.64 -17.09 1.28
N ALA A 51 1.13 -17.12 0.04
CA ALA A 51 1.87 -16.76 -1.16
C ALA A 51 1.40 -15.39 -1.64
N GLY A 52 2.24 -14.38 -1.49
CA GLY A 52 1.88 -13.04 -1.92
C GLY A 52 2.43 -11.96 -1.00
N PRO A 53 1.89 -10.74 -1.03
CA PRO A 53 2.34 -9.65 -0.20
C PRO A 53 2.22 -9.98 1.29
N SER A 54 3.33 -9.86 2.02
CA SER A 54 3.38 -10.09 3.47
C SER A 54 2.97 -8.87 4.30
N LEU A 55 2.91 -7.69 3.68
CA LEU A 55 2.54 -6.44 4.32
C LEU A 55 1.17 -5.97 3.86
N PHE A 56 0.31 -5.66 4.82
CA PHE A 56 -0.97 -5.03 4.57
C PHE A 56 -0.83 -3.51 4.69
N THR A 57 -0.62 -2.85 3.54
CA THR A 57 -0.50 -1.39 3.44
C THR A 57 -1.82 -0.75 3.04
N MET A 58 -2.01 0.53 3.41
CA MET A 58 -3.19 1.34 3.07
C MET A 58 -4.53 0.65 3.42
N PRO A 59 -4.72 0.15 4.65
CA PRO A 59 -5.92 -0.59 5.05
C PRO A 59 -7.20 0.24 4.91
N ASN A 60 -7.10 1.56 4.95
CA ASN A 60 -8.21 2.49 4.73
C ASN A 60 -8.89 2.31 3.37
N LEU A 61 -8.16 1.90 2.32
CA LEU A 61 -8.76 1.64 1.00
C LEU A 61 -9.64 0.38 1.01
N VAL A 62 -9.29 -0.60 1.84
CA VAL A 62 -10.13 -1.80 2.02
C VAL A 62 -11.33 -1.46 2.91
N ASP A 63 -11.12 -0.73 4.00
CA ASP A 63 -12.22 -0.25 4.86
C ASP A 63 -13.25 0.54 4.06
N GLU A 64 -12.81 1.40 3.13
CA GLU A 64 -13.69 2.17 2.24
C GLU A 64 -14.64 1.30 1.43
N LEU A 65 -14.19 0.14 0.91
CA LEU A 65 -15.04 -0.76 0.14
C LEU A 65 -16.21 -1.32 0.96
N PHE A 66 -16.00 -1.59 2.24
CA PHE A 66 -17.07 -2.00 3.14
C PHE A 66 -18.01 -0.85 3.48
N THR A 67 -17.46 0.29 3.88
CA THR A 67 -18.27 1.44 4.30
C THR A 67 -19.12 2.01 3.16
N MET A 68 -18.59 2.03 1.92
CA MET A 68 -19.39 2.45 0.77
C MET A 68 -20.51 1.49 0.42
N SER A 69 -20.45 0.23 0.88
CA SER A 69 -21.49 -0.78 0.74
C SER A 69 -22.45 -0.83 1.93
N GLY A 70 -22.32 0.11 2.88
CA GLY A 70 -23.16 0.18 4.08
C GLY A 70 -22.72 -0.76 5.20
N GLU A 71 -21.54 -1.38 5.08
CA GLU A 71 -21.06 -2.39 6.01
C GLU A 71 -19.97 -1.85 6.95
N ASN A 72 -19.93 -2.39 8.18
CA ASN A 72 -18.81 -2.12 9.08
C ASN A 72 -17.67 -3.09 8.79
N PRO A 73 -16.48 -2.60 8.33
CA PRO A 73 -15.37 -3.48 8.00
C PRO A 73 -14.89 -4.35 9.18
N ARG A 74 -15.09 -3.91 10.43
CA ARG A 74 -14.66 -4.68 11.62
C ARG A 74 -15.47 -5.95 11.86
N ASN A 75 -16.63 -6.10 11.23
CA ASN A 75 -17.42 -7.33 11.25
C ASN A 75 -16.81 -8.43 10.38
N PHE A 76 -16.01 -8.06 9.36
CA PHE A 76 -15.47 -8.98 8.35
C PHE A 76 -14.00 -9.28 8.57
N PHE A 77 -13.19 -8.27 8.92
CA PHE A 77 -11.77 -8.49 9.17
C PHE A 77 -11.22 -7.51 10.20
N LYS A 78 -10.13 -7.94 10.85
CA LYS A 78 -9.42 -7.15 11.85
C LYS A 78 -7.95 -7.09 11.50
N TYR A 79 -7.34 -5.92 11.69
CA TYR A 79 -5.91 -5.72 11.53
C TYR A 79 -5.37 -4.86 12.67
N LYS A 80 -4.09 -4.94 12.91
CA LYS A 80 -3.39 -4.07 13.85
C LYS A 80 -2.08 -3.58 13.27
N LYS A 81 -1.72 -2.34 13.59
CA LYS A 81 -0.40 -1.81 13.29
C LYS A 81 0.64 -2.56 14.12
N LYS A 82 1.72 -2.96 13.50
CA LYS A 82 2.85 -3.60 14.20
C LYS A 82 3.83 -2.54 14.70
N ASP A 83 4.42 -2.77 15.88
CA ASP A 83 5.45 -1.90 16.44
C ASP A 83 6.78 -2.02 15.69
N ILE A 84 7.04 -3.18 15.12
CA ILE A 84 8.20 -3.47 14.28
C ILE A 84 7.71 -3.70 12.86
N HIS A 85 8.17 -2.86 11.94
CA HIS A 85 7.90 -2.99 10.51
C HIS A 85 8.72 -4.09 9.88
N CYS A 86 10.03 -4.07 10.15
CA CYS A 86 10.99 -4.97 9.55
C CYS A 86 12.20 -5.16 10.45
N LYS A 87 12.85 -6.33 10.34
CA LYS A 87 14.17 -6.60 10.90
C LYS A 87 15.11 -6.91 9.74
N TYR A 88 16.22 -6.21 9.72
CA TYR A 88 17.27 -6.38 8.71
C TYR A 88 18.45 -7.12 9.31
N TYR A 89 19.07 -7.97 8.52
CA TYR A 89 20.23 -8.77 8.88
C TYR A 89 21.21 -8.72 7.70
N TRP A 90 22.45 -8.41 7.98
CA TRP A 90 23.54 -8.38 7.01
C TRP A 90 24.57 -9.45 7.31
N ASP A 91 25.36 -9.83 6.31
CA ASP A 91 26.35 -10.90 6.40
C ASP A 91 27.50 -10.56 7.35
N ASP A 92 27.76 -9.28 7.60
CA ASP A 92 28.72 -8.79 8.59
C ASP A 92 28.23 -8.91 10.05
N GLY A 93 27.05 -9.49 10.26
CA GLY A 93 26.42 -9.64 11.57
C GLY A 93 25.62 -8.42 12.03
N THR A 94 25.61 -7.34 11.26
CA THR A 94 24.81 -6.16 11.58
C THR A 94 23.32 -6.50 11.60
N LYS A 95 22.62 -6.00 12.61
CA LYS A 95 21.16 -6.17 12.76
C LYS A 95 20.53 -4.81 13.00
N PHE A 96 19.43 -4.55 12.31
CA PHE A 96 18.68 -3.31 12.45
C PHE A 96 17.18 -3.59 12.57
N THR A 97 16.51 -2.94 13.53
CA THR A 97 15.07 -3.06 13.74
C THR A 97 14.38 -1.77 13.33
N ALA A 98 13.59 -1.84 12.25
CA ALA A 98 12.78 -0.71 11.81
C ALA A 98 11.48 -0.63 12.63
N PHE A 99 11.47 0.21 13.63
CA PHE A 99 10.29 0.47 14.45
C PHE A 99 9.29 1.38 13.76
N SER A 100 7.99 1.18 14.05
CA SER A 100 6.91 2.06 13.61
C SER A 100 6.93 3.40 14.34
N ASP A 101 7.44 3.43 15.56
CA ASP A 101 7.67 4.63 16.33
C ASP A 101 8.91 5.36 15.81
N LYS A 102 8.73 6.65 15.48
CA LYS A 102 9.80 7.46 14.87
C LYS A 102 11.01 7.61 15.79
N GLN A 103 10.79 7.82 17.10
CA GLN A 103 11.90 8.05 18.02
C GLN A 103 12.71 6.76 18.24
N LYS A 104 12.03 5.62 18.38
CA LYS A 104 12.69 4.32 18.46
C LYS A 104 13.50 4.03 17.20
N PHE A 105 12.94 4.34 16.02
CA PHE A 105 13.66 4.18 14.75
C PHE A 105 14.93 5.03 14.69
N LEU A 106 14.84 6.31 15.08
CA LEU A 106 15.99 7.23 15.09
C LEU A 106 17.09 6.74 16.06
N ASN A 107 16.71 6.31 17.25
CA ASN A 107 17.63 5.79 18.25
C ASN A 107 18.36 4.54 17.75
N GLU A 108 17.63 3.58 17.17
CA GLU A 108 18.19 2.36 16.59
C GLU A 108 19.16 2.68 15.44
N ALA A 109 18.76 3.60 14.54
CA ALA A 109 19.60 4.00 13.41
C ALA A 109 20.88 4.71 13.87
N LYS A 110 20.79 5.58 14.86
CA LYS A 110 21.95 6.23 15.47
C LYS A 110 22.90 5.23 16.11
N GLU A 111 22.37 4.29 16.87
CA GLU A 111 23.17 3.25 17.52
C GLU A 111 23.90 2.35 16.51
N LYS A 112 23.19 1.86 15.51
CA LYS A 112 23.70 0.87 14.56
C LYS A 112 24.56 1.47 13.44
N PHE A 113 24.14 2.62 12.90
CA PHE A 113 24.77 3.19 11.71
C PHE A 113 25.51 4.51 11.99
N LYS A 114 25.51 5.00 13.25
CA LYS A 114 26.17 6.26 13.63
C LYS A 114 25.64 7.48 12.84
N VAL A 115 24.39 7.42 12.37
CA VAL A 115 23.76 8.48 11.58
C VAL A 115 23.21 9.56 12.51
N GLU A 116 23.43 10.83 12.18
CA GLU A 116 22.91 11.95 12.94
C GLU A 116 21.38 12.05 12.84
N ASP A 117 20.73 12.30 13.97
CA ASP A 117 19.27 12.47 14.08
C ASP A 117 18.73 13.54 13.12
N LYS A 118 19.51 14.63 12.94
CA LYS A 118 19.14 15.75 12.06
C LYS A 118 19.04 15.31 10.59
N LEU A 119 19.98 14.48 10.14
CA LEU A 119 20.01 13.97 8.76
C LEU A 119 18.76 13.10 8.47
N LEU A 120 18.49 12.14 9.34
CA LEU A 120 17.32 11.25 9.21
C LEU A 120 16.00 12.02 9.36
N THR A 121 15.92 12.94 10.32
CA THR A 121 14.73 13.77 10.51
C THR A 121 14.45 14.61 9.27
N ASN A 122 15.46 15.22 8.68
CA ASN A 122 15.32 15.99 7.44
C ASN A 122 14.89 15.10 6.27
N TYR A 123 15.43 13.89 6.18
CA TYR A 123 15.01 12.93 5.17
C TYR A 123 13.51 12.60 5.30
N PHE A 124 13.04 12.26 6.51
CA PHE A 124 11.62 11.97 6.74
C PHE A 124 10.70 13.16 6.48
N LEU A 125 11.12 14.37 6.84
CA LEU A 125 10.37 15.59 6.55
C LEU A 125 10.23 15.81 5.03
N LYS A 126 11.33 15.66 4.29
CA LYS A 126 11.31 15.76 2.83
C LYS A 126 10.46 14.68 2.19
N ALA A 127 10.58 13.43 2.64
CA ALA A 127 9.77 12.32 2.13
C ALA A 127 8.27 12.53 2.41
N ARG A 128 7.92 12.96 3.62
CA ARG A 128 6.54 13.31 3.98
C ARG A 128 6.00 14.45 3.12
N LYS A 129 6.77 15.52 2.94
CA LYS A 129 6.36 16.64 2.09
C LYS A 129 6.09 16.19 0.65
N LYS A 130 6.97 15.37 0.08
CA LYS A 130 6.76 14.79 -1.27
C LYS A 130 5.49 13.96 -1.32
N TYR A 131 5.28 13.07 -0.36
CA TYR A 131 4.07 12.26 -0.29
C TYR A 131 2.80 13.10 -0.21
N GLU A 132 2.74 14.10 0.69
CA GLU A 132 1.56 14.97 0.84
C GLU A 132 1.23 15.74 -0.44
N LEU A 133 2.23 16.19 -1.17
CA LEU A 133 2.05 16.89 -2.44
C LEU A 133 1.59 15.97 -3.59
N THR A 134 2.01 14.72 -3.58
CA THR A 134 1.80 13.79 -4.70
C THR A 134 0.64 12.82 -4.52
N LYS A 135 0.29 12.47 -3.28
CA LYS A 135 -0.74 11.46 -2.99
C LYS A 135 -2.09 11.74 -3.67
N ASN A 136 -2.53 13.01 -3.65
CA ASN A 136 -3.82 13.39 -4.23
C ASN A 136 -3.84 13.34 -5.76
N ILE A 137 -2.69 13.30 -6.39
CA ILE A 137 -2.55 13.21 -7.85
C ILE A 137 -2.35 11.74 -8.24
N PHE A 138 -1.30 11.11 -7.74
CA PHE A 138 -0.89 9.78 -8.17
C PHE A 138 -1.70 8.64 -7.56
N LEU A 139 -2.29 8.84 -6.38
CA LEU A 139 -3.09 7.80 -5.73
C LEU A 139 -4.60 7.97 -5.96
N ASN A 140 -5.08 9.21 -6.08
CA ASN A 140 -6.52 9.51 -6.07
C ASN A 140 -7.07 9.95 -7.44
N LYS A 141 -6.22 10.21 -8.43
CA LYS A 141 -6.66 10.64 -9.78
C LYS A 141 -6.20 9.68 -10.86
N SER A 142 -6.95 9.68 -11.97
CA SER A 142 -6.56 8.94 -13.16
C SER A 142 -5.37 9.62 -13.84
N LEU A 143 -4.28 8.88 -14.02
CA LEU A 143 -3.09 9.36 -14.73
C LEU A 143 -3.27 9.40 -16.26
N HIS A 144 -4.38 8.87 -16.78
CA HIS A 144 -4.70 8.93 -18.22
C HIS A 144 -5.39 10.22 -18.65
N LYS A 145 -5.75 11.09 -17.70
CA LYS A 145 -6.38 12.39 -17.99
C LYS A 145 -5.32 13.49 -18.01
N LEU A 146 -5.19 14.21 -19.13
CA LEU A 146 -4.27 15.36 -19.27
C LEU A 146 -4.52 16.42 -18.20
N SER A 147 -5.79 16.66 -17.82
CA SER A 147 -6.15 17.60 -16.75
C SER A 147 -5.54 17.25 -15.37
N THR A 148 -5.09 16.02 -15.16
CA THR A 148 -4.38 15.63 -13.94
C THR A 148 -3.01 16.29 -13.83
N TYR A 149 -2.39 16.63 -14.96
CA TYR A 149 -1.03 17.18 -15.05
C TYR A 149 -0.99 18.70 -15.22
N THR A 150 -2.12 19.34 -15.51
CA THR A 150 -2.17 20.80 -15.74
C THR A 150 -2.13 21.63 -14.45
N ASN A 151 -2.12 21.00 -13.28
CA ASN A 151 -1.99 21.70 -12.01
C ASN A 151 -0.50 22.02 -11.76
N THR A 152 -0.20 23.30 -11.49
CA THR A 152 1.15 23.86 -11.30
C THR A 152 2.02 23.07 -10.31
N VAL A 153 1.38 22.45 -9.29
CA VAL A 153 2.07 21.62 -8.30
C VAL A 153 2.58 20.30 -8.90
N SER A 154 1.85 19.73 -9.87
CA SER A 154 2.24 18.48 -10.55
C SER A 154 3.49 18.66 -11.40
N TYR A 155 3.63 19.83 -12.05
CA TYR A 155 4.74 20.10 -12.94
C TYR A 155 6.08 20.19 -12.21
N THR A 156 6.11 20.88 -11.06
CA THR A 156 7.34 21.05 -10.26
C THR A 156 7.86 19.75 -9.63
N HIS A 157 7.01 18.72 -9.53
CA HIS A 157 7.40 17.41 -8.97
C HIS A 157 7.72 16.35 -10.00
N LEU A 158 7.24 16.51 -11.25
CA LEU A 158 7.63 15.64 -12.37
C LEU A 158 9.07 15.94 -12.84
N THR A 159 9.57 17.14 -12.59
CA THR A 159 10.98 17.53 -12.84
C THR A 159 11.87 17.24 -11.63
N LEU A 160 11.75 16.06 -11.01
CA LEU A 160 12.75 15.66 -10.02
C LEU A 160 14.10 15.56 -10.70
N PRO A 161 15.14 16.24 -10.20
CA PRO A 161 16.48 16.08 -10.73
C PRO A 161 16.89 14.62 -10.55
N THR A 162 17.08 13.92 -11.65
CA THR A 162 17.74 12.61 -11.73
C THR A 162 19.26 12.75 -11.53
N SER A 163 19.71 13.77 -10.83
CA SER A 163 21.11 13.93 -10.47
C SER A 163 21.41 13.14 -9.21
N TYR A 164 21.68 11.87 -9.40
CA TYR A 164 22.59 11.15 -8.51
C TYR A 164 24.00 11.41 -9.04
N ALA A 165 24.66 12.35 -8.49
CA ALA A 165 26.11 12.38 -8.49
C ALA A 165 26.61 11.55 -7.32
#